data_2350f701360702696c65b72d0212855f
#
_entry.id   2350f701360702696c65b72d0212855f
#
_cell.length_a   1.000
_cell.length_b   1.000
_cell.length_c   1.000
_cell.angle_alpha   90.00
_cell.angle_beta   90.00
_cell.angle_gamma   90.00
#
_symmetry.space_group_name_H-M   'P 1'
#
loop_
_entity.id
_entity.type
_entity.pdbx_description
1 polymer ?
#
loop_
_entity_poly.entity_id
_entity_poly.type
_entity_poly.pdbx_seq_one_letter_code
_entity_poly.pdbx_strand_id
1 'polypeptide(L)'
;MIKIGIIGAGRIGKVHCESIMRYVKGATVKSVADPFMNEETQKWLESMGVEKTMKDYREILSDKEIDAVLICSSTDTHAPISIEAIKAGKHVFCEKPVDHDISKINEVKATLAKSNVKYQVGFNRRFDHNFKAVGEAVKQGKIGALNVLKICSRDPAAPPVSYIKVSGGIFLDMTIHDFDMVRFLSGEEVESVFAMGGVMVDKAIGEAGDIDTAVITMKLKSGALAVIDNCRRATYGYDQRAEAFGELGQVAISNDSASNAVISNADGVTAEKPLLFFLERYMQAYVDEITQFIDCIVNDKPVPVSIEDGLQAVVIGRAAKKSLDEGRPVALSEIL
;
A
#
# COMPACT_ATOMS: atom_id res chain seq x y z
N MET A 1 -3.44 -19.73 -18.38
CA MET A 1 -2.44 -18.69 -18.05
C MET A 1 -3.14 -17.35 -18.18
N ILE A 2 -3.17 -16.58 -17.12
CA ILE A 2 -3.82 -15.25 -17.09
C ILE A 2 -2.91 -14.25 -17.83
N LYS A 3 -3.46 -13.58 -18.83
CA LYS A 3 -2.77 -12.52 -19.59
C LYS A 3 -3.10 -11.16 -18.97
N ILE A 4 -2.06 -10.40 -18.64
CA ILE A 4 -2.15 -9.15 -17.89
C ILE A 4 -1.73 -7.98 -18.78
N GLY A 5 -2.49 -6.88 -18.69
CA GLY A 5 -2.09 -5.57 -19.16
C GLY A 5 -1.66 -4.67 -18.01
N ILE A 6 -0.52 -4.00 -18.08
CA ILE A 6 -0.09 -3.03 -17.08
C ILE A 6 -0.32 -1.62 -17.62
N ILE A 7 -0.96 -0.78 -16.81
CA ILE A 7 -1.25 0.63 -17.13
C ILE A 7 -0.42 1.50 -16.20
N GLY A 8 0.61 2.15 -16.76
CA GLY A 8 1.66 2.88 -16.05
C GLY A 8 2.96 2.10 -15.97
N ALA A 9 4.01 2.59 -16.62
CA ALA A 9 5.36 2.01 -16.65
C ALA A 9 6.36 2.74 -15.74
N GLY A 10 5.84 3.39 -14.70
CA GLY A 10 6.63 4.01 -13.65
C GLY A 10 7.32 2.97 -12.74
N ARG A 11 7.86 3.45 -11.60
CA ARG A 11 8.60 2.59 -10.65
C ARG A 11 7.81 1.34 -10.27
N ILE A 12 6.57 1.51 -9.82
CA ILE A 12 5.78 0.38 -9.31
C ILE A 12 5.28 -0.54 -10.45
N GLY A 13 4.94 0.02 -11.61
CA GLY A 13 4.59 -0.78 -12.78
C GLY A 13 5.73 -1.69 -13.25
N LYS A 14 6.99 -1.20 -13.16
CA LYS A 14 8.18 -2.02 -13.44
C LYS A 14 8.36 -3.13 -12.39
N VAL A 15 8.14 -2.83 -11.10
CA VAL A 15 8.19 -3.84 -10.01
C VAL A 15 7.18 -4.96 -10.27
N HIS A 16 5.93 -4.62 -10.58
CA HIS A 16 4.91 -5.62 -10.89
C HIS A 16 5.22 -6.40 -12.16
N CYS A 17 5.70 -5.72 -13.22
CA CYS A 17 6.10 -6.40 -14.45
C CYS A 17 7.18 -7.45 -14.18
N GLU A 18 8.25 -7.07 -13.46
CA GLU A 18 9.32 -7.99 -13.10
C GLU A 18 8.83 -9.12 -12.20
N SER A 19 8.02 -8.81 -11.19
CA SER A 19 7.43 -9.81 -10.29
C SER A 19 6.62 -10.86 -11.05
N ILE A 20 5.78 -10.44 -12.00
CA ILE A 20 4.96 -11.34 -12.80
C ILE A 20 5.83 -12.18 -13.74
N MET A 21 6.69 -11.54 -14.50
CA MET A 21 7.46 -12.22 -15.54
C MET A 21 8.49 -13.19 -14.99
N ARG A 22 9.00 -12.97 -13.76
CA ARG A 22 10.05 -13.83 -13.17
C ARG A 22 9.54 -14.80 -12.11
N TYR A 23 8.50 -14.45 -11.35
CA TYR A 23 8.18 -15.17 -10.12
C TYR A 23 6.75 -15.67 -10.01
N VAL A 24 5.77 -14.98 -10.62
CA VAL A 24 4.36 -15.38 -10.53
C VAL A 24 4.03 -16.48 -11.53
N LYS A 25 3.64 -17.65 -11.02
CA LYS A 25 3.22 -18.76 -11.89
C LYS A 25 1.77 -18.58 -12.35
N GLY A 26 1.51 -18.96 -13.60
CA GLY A 26 0.15 -18.96 -14.16
C GLY A 26 -0.31 -17.61 -14.71
N ALA A 27 0.56 -16.60 -14.73
CA ALA A 27 0.30 -15.29 -15.34
C ALA A 27 1.47 -14.83 -16.23
N THR A 28 1.20 -13.91 -17.13
CA THR A 28 2.21 -13.24 -17.97
C THR A 28 1.75 -11.83 -18.30
N VAL A 29 2.70 -10.89 -18.44
CA VAL A 29 2.42 -9.53 -18.91
C VAL A 29 2.42 -9.56 -20.44
N LYS A 30 1.25 -9.37 -21.06
CA LYS A 30 1.11 -9.28 -22.51
C LYS A 30 1.44 -7.89 -23.03
N SER A 31 0.94 -6.86 -22.34
CA SER A 31 1.05 -5.50 -22.84
C SER A 31 1.27 -4.50 -21.70
N VAL A 32 1.99 -3.42 -22.00
CA VAL A 32 2.19 -2.29 -21.07
C VAL A 32 1.85 -0.97 -21.78
N ALA A 33 1.01 -0.16 -21.17
CA ALA A 33 0.64 1.17 -21.66
C ALA A 33 1.15 2.28 -20.75
N ASP A 34 1.79 3.29 -21.33
CA ASP A 34 2.18 4.51 -20.62
C ASP A 34 2.26 5.68 -21.62
N PRO A 35 1.54 6.80 -21.42
CA PRO A 35 1.58 7.93 -22.32
C PRO A 35 2.97 8.59 -22.41
N PHE A 36 3.81 8.40 -21.39
CA PHE A 36 5.17 8.93 -21.29
C PHE A 36 6.25 7.87 -21.58
N MET A 37 5.89 6.75 -22.21
CA MET A 37 6.82 5.68 -22.57
C MET A 37 8.03 6.22 -23.34
N ASN A 38 9.21 6.02 -22.78
CA ASN A 38 10.49 6.35 -23.43
C ASN A 38 11.20 5.08 -23.96
N GLU A 39 12.21 5.26 -24.80
CA GLU A 39 12.93 4.14 -25.43
C GLU A 39 13.63 3.23 -24.42
N GLU A 40 14.16 3.76 -23.33
CA GLU A 40 14.82 2.96 -22.28
C GLU A 40 13.83 2.01 -21.62
N THR A 41 12.67 2.54 -21.21
CA THR A 41 11.59 1.74 -20.62
C THR A 41 11.06 0.72 -21.60
N GLN A 42 10.89 1.08 -22.87
CA GLN A 42 10.44 0.16 -23.89
C GLN A 42 11.42 -1.00 -24.07
N LYS A 43 12.73 -0.73 -24.26
CA LYS A 43 13.77 -1.75 -24.37
C LYS A 43 13.83 -2.67 -23.14
N TRP A 44 13.66 -2.09 -21.95
CA TRP A 44 13.60 -2.87 -20.73
C TRP A 44 12.40 -3.83 -20.71
N LEU A 45 11.19 -3.34 -21.07
CA LEU A 45 9.99 -4.18 -21.17
C LEU A 45 10.13 -5.30 -22.21
N GLU A 46 10.71 -4.98 -23.37
CA GLU A 46 11.04 -5.97 -24.41
C GLU A 46 12.01 -7.05 -23.88
N SER A 47 13.04 -6.65 -23.12
CA SER A 47 13.98 -7.58 -22.48
C SER A 47 13.33 -8.46 -21.41
N MET A 48 12.25 -8.00 -20.80
CA MET A 48 11.43 -8.77 -19.87
C MET A 48 10.48 -9.75 -20.58
N GLY A 49 10.33 -9.69 -21.89
CA GLY A 49 9.45 -10.56 -22.69
C GLY A 49 8.03 -10.01 -22.86
N VAL A 50 7.80 -8.72 -22.60
CA VAL A 50 6.50 -8.06 -22.88
C VAL A 50 6.30 -8.01 -24.40
N GLU A 51 5.13 -8.51 -24.86
CA GLU A 51 4.87 -8.65 -26.31
C GLU A 51 4.60 -7.28 -26.98
N LYS A 52 3.92 -6.35 -26.28
CA LYS A 52 3.50 -5.09 -26.86
C LYS A 52 3.58 -3.93 -25.87
N THR A 53 4.07 -2.79 -26.33
CA THR A 53 4.04 -1.52 -25.60
C THR A 53 3.20 -0.50 -26.37
N MET A 54 2.48 0.39 -25.67
CA MET A 54 1.59 1.39 -26.27
C MET A 54 1.48 2.64 -25.41
N LYS A 55 0.89 3.69 -25.96
CA LYS A 55 0.67 4.94 -25.22
C LYS A 55 -0.73 5.05 -24.64
N ASP A 56 -1.74 4.49 -25.31
CA ASP A 56 -3.13 4.53 -24.87
C ASP A 56 -3.53 3.20 -24.21
N TYR A 57 -3.87 3.25 -22.93
CA TYR A 57 -4.33 2.07 -22.18
C TYR A 57 -5.64 1.48 -22.69
N ARG A 58 -6.45 2.24 -23.46
CA ARG A 58 -7.68 1.73 -24.04
C ARG A 58 -7.45 0.60 -25.06
N GLU A 59 -6.25 0.56 -25.64
CA GLU A 59 -5.84 -0.58 -26.46
C GLU A 59 -5.73 -1.88 -25.62
N ILE A 60 -5.27 -1.78 -24.36
CA ILE A 60 -5.26 -2.90 -23.39
C ILE A 60 -6.70 -3.33 -23.07
N LEU A 61 -7.58 -2.37 -22.78
CA LEU A 61 -8.97 -2.66 -22.41
C LEU A 61 -9.76 -3.31 -23.54
N SER A 62 -9.47 -2.96 -24.78
CA SER A 62 -10.14 -3.51 -25.99
C SER A 62 -9.57 -4.88 -26.42
N ASP A 63 -8.38 -5.26 -25.93
CA ASP A 63 -7.77 -6.56 -26.27
C ASP A 63 -8.49 -7.71 -25.52
N LYS A 64 -9.17 -8.56 -26.30
CA LYS A 64 -9.95 -9.69 -25.76
C LYS A 64 -9.09 -10.81 -25.16
N GLU A 65 -7.80 -10.83 -25.45
CA GLU A 65 -6.90 -11.82 -24.86
C GLU A 65 -6.33 -11.40 -23.49
N ILE A 66 -6.54 -10.16 -23.05
CA ILE A 66 -6.16 -9.70 -21.73
C ILE A 66 -7.29 -9.99 -20.75
N ASP A 67 -6.97 -10.74 -19.70
CA ASP A 67 -7.92 -11.15 -18.66
C ASP A 67 -8.01 -10.12 -17.52
N ALA A 68 -6.86 -9.53 -17.16
CA ALA A 68 -6.74 -8.63 -16.02
C ALA A 68 -5.86 -7.41 -16.33
N VAL A 69 -6.07 -6.32 -15.61
CA VAL A 69 -5.22 -5.13 -15.68
C VAL A 69 -4.65 -4.78 -14.31
N LEU A 70 -3.39 -4.32 -14.32
CA LEU A 70 -2.75 -3.68 -13.17
C LEU A 70 -2.68 -2.18 -13.43
N ILE A 71 -3.33 -1.39 -12.59
CA ILE A 71 -3.35 0.07 -12.67
C ILE A 71 -2.26 0.61 -11.75
N CYS A 72 -1.16 1.07 -12.36
CA CYS A 72 0.06 1.54 -11.71
C CYS A 72 0.43 2.96 -12.15
N SER A 73 -0.53 3.70 -12.69
CA SER A 73 -0.42 5.06 -13.21
C SER A 73 -0.42 6.10 -12.06
N SER A 74 -0.62 7.37 -12.34
CA SER A 74 -0.80 8.40 -11.31
C SER A 74 -2.16 8.26 -10.62
N THR A 75 -2.21 8.56 -9.33
CA THR A 75 -3.38 8.35 -8.47
C THR A 75 -4.68 8.95 -9.01
N ASP A 76 -4.60 10.14 -9.61
CA ASP A 76 -5.74 10.84 -10.23
C ASP A 76 -6.41 10.09 -11.39
N THR A 77 -5.71 9.09 -11.93
CA THR A 77 -6.20 8.25 -13.03
C THR A 77 -6.72 6.88 -12.57
N HIS A 78 -6.47 6.47 -11.32
CA HIS A 78 -6.82 5.14 -10.83
C HIS A 78 -8.33 4.88 -10.90
N ALA A 79 -9.16 5.77 -10.34
CA ALA A 79 -10.61 5.58 -10.33
C ALA A 79 -11.24 5.57 -11.74
N PRO A 80 -10.97 6.55 -12.63
CA PRO A 80 -11.53 6.52 -13.98
C PRO A 80 -11.08 5.30 -14.79
N ILE A 81 -9.81 4.92 -14.75
CA ILE A 81 -9.32 3.72 -15.43
C ILE A 81 -9.96 2.45 -14.85
N SER A 82 -10.11 2.37 -13.52
CA SER A 82 -10.80 1.24 -12.86
C SER A 82 -12.22 1.07 -13.39
N ILE A 83 -12.98 2.17 -13.51
CA ILE A 83 -14.36 2.14 -14.03
C ILE A 83 -14.39 1.65 -15.49
N GLU A 84 -13.49 2.14 -16.35
CA GLU A 84 -13.38 1.70 -17.74
C GLU A 84 -13.00 0.21 -17.82
N ALA A 85 -12.04 -0.25 -17.01
CA ALA A 85 -11.58 -1.64 -16.97
C ALA A 85 -12.70 -2.60 -16.50
N ILE A 86 -13.42 -2.25 -15.44
CA ILE A 86 -14.57 -3.03 -14.95
C ILE A 86 -15.64 -3.16 -16.03
N LYS A 87 -15.98 -2.06 -16.72
CA LYS A 87 -16.95 -2.05 -17.82
C LYS A 87 -16.49 -2.87 -19.03
N ALA A 88 -15.17 -2.95 -19.26
CA ALA A 88 -14.57 -3.80 -20.29
C ALA A 88 -14.49 -5.28 -19.89
N GLY A 89 -14.96 -5.63 -18.67
CA GLY A 89 -14.95 -7.02 -18.16
C GLY A 89 -13.57 -7.50 -17.72
N LYS A 90 -12.61 -6.60 -17.47
CA LYS A 90 -11.27 -6.97 -16.99
C LYS A 90 -11.26 -7.08 -15.47
N HIS A 91 -10.60 -8.11 -14.93
CA HIS A 91 -10.22 -8.13 -13.52
C HIS A 91 -9.23 -7.00 -13.25
N VAL A 92 -9.30 -6.37 -12.09
CA VAL A 92 -8.53 -5.17 -11.77
C VAL A 92 -7.69 -5.38 -10.51
N PHE A 93 -6.40 -5.14 -10.64
CA PHE A 93 -5.53 -4.79 -9.52
C PHE A 93 -5.23 -3.31 -9.63
N CYS A 94 -5.49 -2.56 -8.57
CA CYS A 94 -5.26 -1.11 -8.55
C CYS A 94 -4.30 -0.75 -7.44
N GLU A 95 -3.23 -0.04 -7.76
CA GLU A 95 -2.33 0.53 -6.75
C GLU A 95 -3.09 1.50 -5.83
N LYS A 96 -2.59 1.61 -4.63
CA LYS A 96 -3.14 2.52 -3.62
C LYS A 96 -2.67 3.98 -3.88
N PRO A 97 -3.47 4.97 -3.44
CA PRO A 97 -4.90 4.89 -3.14
C PRO A 97 -5.73 4.75 -4.40
N VAL A 98 -6.92 4.21 -4.27
CA VAL A 98 -7.86 4.11 -5.42
C VAL A 98 -8.21 5.49 -5.97
N ASP A 99 -8.41 6.47 -5.11
CA ASP A 99 -8.47 7.92 -5.37
C ASP A 99 -8.32 8.65 -4.03
N HIS A 100 -7.99 9.93 -4.07
CA HIS A 100 -8.04 10.80 -2.88
C HIS A 100 -9.47 11.23 -2.53
N ASP A 101 -10.39 11.16 -3.47
CA ASP A 101 -11.80 11.55 -3.32
C ASP A 101 -12.67 10.32 -3.04
N ILE A 102 -13.32 10.31 -1.87
CA ILE A 102 -14.23 9.24 -1.44
C ILE A 102 -15.39 9.05 -2.42
N SER A 103 -15.88 10.13 -3.04
CA SER A 103 -16.99 10.03 -4.00
C SER A 103 -16.60 9.21 -5.23
N LYS A 104 -15.38 9.39 -5.76
CA LYS A 104 -14.86 8.62 -6.89
C LYS A 104 -14.60 7.16 -6.52
N ILE A 105 -14.13 6.87 -5.31
CA ILE A 105 -14.01 5.49 -4.82
C ILE A 105 -15.38 4.81 -4.77
N ASN A 106 -16.40 5.53 -4.30
CA ASN A 106 -17.77 5.04 -4.28
C ASN A 106 -18.34 4.80 -5.69
N GLU A 107 -17.96 5.60 -6.71
CA GLU A 107 -18.32 5.34 -8.11
C GLU A 107 -17.69 4.05 -8.63
N VAL A 108 -16.41 3.79 -8.31
CA VAL A 108 -15.74 2.51 -8.64
C VAL A 108 -16.48 1.35 -7.96
N LYS A 109 -16.79 1.48 -6.66
CA LYS A 109 -17.52 0.48 -5.87
C LYS A 109 -18.92 0.19 -6.47
N ALA A 110 -19.66 1.23 -6.84
CA ALA A 110 -20.98 1.09 -7.47
C ALA A 110 -20.89 0.43 -8.86
N THR A 111 -19.82 0.67 -9.61
CA THR A 111 -19.57 0.02 -10.89
C THR A 111 -19.22 -1.44 -10.70
N LEU A 112 -18.34 -1.74 -9.75
CA LEU A 112 -17.92 -3.10 -9.39
C LEU A 112 -19.09 -3.97 -8.96
N ALA A 113 -20.01 -3.43 -8.17
CA ALA A 113 -21.20 -4.14 -7.68
C ALA A 113 -22.14 -4.65 -8.79
N LYS A 114 -22.00 -4.12 -10.01
CA LYS A 114 -22.76 -4.52 -11.20
C LYS A 114 -22.00 -5.48 -12.12
N SER A 115 -20.87 -6.01 -11.68
CA SER A 115 -19.97 -6.85 -12.45
C SER A 115 -19.55 -8.10 -11.67
N ASN A 116 -18.96 -9.06 -12.38
CA ASN A 116 -18.40 -10.27 -11.76
C ASN A 116 -16.85 -10.24 -11.75
N VAL A 117 -16.22 -9.11 -12.04
CA VAL A 117 -14.77 -9.03 -12.06
C VAL A 117 -14.22 -8.96 -10.63
N LYS A 118 -13.02 -9.46 -10.44
CA LYS A 118 -12.27 -9.31 -9.20
C LYS A 118 -11.62 -7.93 -9.19
N TYR A 119 -11.64 -7.27 -8.04
CA TYR A 119 -10.99 -5.98 -7.82
C TYR A 119 -10.16 -6.03 -6.55
N GLN A 120 -8.83 -5.91 -6.66
CA GLN A 120 -7.90 -5.91 -5.54
C GLN A 120 -7.16 -4.57 -5.46
N VAL A 121 -6.99 -4.06 -4.25
CA VAL A 121 -6.18 -2.85 -3.99
C VAL A 121 -4.77 -3.25 -3.56
N GLY A 122 -3.75 -2.54 -4.04
CA GLY A 122 -2.33 -2.80 -3.81
C GLY A 122 -1.82 -2.37 -2.43
N PHE A 123 -2.37 -2.93 -1.35
CA PHE A 123 -1.79 -2.80 -0.01
C PHE A 123 -0.81 -3.94 0.25
N ASN A 124 0.36 -3.85 -0.34
CA ASN A 124 1.41 -4.86 -0.34
C ASN A 124 1.84 -5.32 1.06
N ARG A 125 1.78 -4.46 2.08
CA ARG A 125 2.19 -4.80 3.45
C ARG A 125 1.36 -5.92 4.07
N ARG A 126 0.11 -6.15 3.64
CA ARG A 126 -0.71 -7.30 4.07
C ARG A 126 -0.12 -8.64 3.65
N PHE A 127 0.80 -8.64 2.66
CA PHE A 127 1.47 -9.84 2.14
C PHE A 127 2.89 -10.00 2.68
N ASP A 128 3.38 -9.04 3.45
CA ASP A 128 4.67 -9.12 4.11
C ASP A 128 4.66 -10.18 5.23
N HIS A 129 5.71 -11.00 5.27
CA HIS A 129 5.80 -12.15 6.17
C HIS A 129 5.76 -11.75 7.66
N ASN A 130 6.35 -10.60 8.02
CA ASN A 130 6.39 -10.12 9.39
C ASN A 130 5.03 -9.56 9.83
N PHE A 131 4.41 -8.68 9.05
CA PHE A 131 3.07 -8.16 9.36
C PHE A 131 2.03 -9.27 9.39
N LYS A 132 2.09 -10.24 8.46
CA LYS A 132 1.22 -11.43 8.48
C LYS A 132 1.33 -12.20 9.78
N ALA A 133 2.56 -12.42 10.27
CA ALA A 133 2.78 -13.15 11.52
C ALA A 133 2.11 -12.46 12.72
N VAL A 134 2.15 -11.11 12.79
CA VAL A 134 1.44 -10.36 13.83
C VAL A 134 -0.08 -10.53 13.69
N GLY A 135 -0.64 -10.28 12.48
CA GLY A 135 -2.08 -10.41 12.25
C GLY A 135 -2.60 -11.83 12.54
N GLU A 136 -1.86 -12.87 12.15
CA GLU A 136 -2.21 -14.26 12.45
C GLU A 136 -2.18 -14.56 13.95
N ALA A 137 -1.20 -14.04 14.69
CA ALA A 137 -1.11 -14.25 16.14
C ALA A 137 -2.30 -13.59 16.87
N VAL A 138 -2.67 -12.37 16.47
CA VAL A 138 -3.87 -11.67 16.99
C VAL A 138 -5.13 -12.47 16.64
N LYS A 139 -5.32 -12.81 15.38
CA LYS A 139 -6.48 -13.56 14.89
C LYS A 139 -6.66 -14.94 15.59
N GLN A 140 -5.55 -15.60 15.92
CA GLN A 140 -5.55 -16.87 16.62
C GLN A 140 -5.74 -16.74 18.14
N GLY A 141 -5.90 -15.51 18.67
CA GLY A 141 -6.08 -15.24 20.08
C GLY A 141 -4.85 -15.50 20.95
N LYS A 142 -3.63 -15.59 20.35
CA LYS A 142 -2.40 -15.92 21.10
C LYS A 142 -2.03 -14.89 22.16
N ILE A 143 -2.47 -13.65 21.99
CA ILE A 143 -2.22 -12.56 22.94
C ILE A 143 -3.45 -12.18 23.77
N GLY A 144 -4.56 -12.94 23.65
CA GLY A 144 -5.85 -12.59 24.27
C GLY A 144 -6.53 -11.40 23.59
N ALA A 145 -7.37 -10.69 24.30
CA ALA A 145 -7.98 -9.46 23.81
C ALA A 145 -6.92 -8.38 23.57
N LEU A 146 -7.00 -7.72 22.41
CA LEU A 146 -6.06 -6.65 22.05
C LEU A 146 -6.30 -5.42 22.94
N ASN A 147 -5.25 -4.88 23.53
CA ASN A 147 -5.29 -3.66 24.32
C ASN A 147 -4.68 -2.49 23.53
N VAL A 148 -3.47 -2.68 22.98
CA VAL A 148 -2.74 -1.62 22.26
C VAL A 148 -2.01 -2.21 21.05
N LEU A 149 -2.20 -1.58 19.88
CA LEU A 149 -1.41 -1.82 18.67
C LEU A 149 -0.51 -0.62 18.41
N LYS A 150 0.79 -0.84 18.21
CA LYS A 150 1.76 0.20 17.85
C LYS A 150 2.35 -0.10 16.47
N ILE A 151 2.47 0.90 15.64
CA ILE A 151 3.16 0.85 14.34
C ILE A 151 4.17 1.99 14.30
N CYS A 152 5.41 1.67 13.96
CA CYS A 152 6.44 2.63 13.60
C CYS A 152 6.74 2.47 12.11
N SER A 153 6.58 3.57 11.35
CA SER A 153 6.83 3.59 9.91
C SER A 153 7.59 4.86 9.55
N ARG A 154 8.88 4.69 9.20
CA ARG A 154 9.78 5.81 8.90
C ARG A 154 10.55 5.55 7.62
N ASP A 155 10.49 6.50 6.70
CA ASP A 155 11.21 6.44 5.43
C ASP A 155 12.69 6.82 5.60
N PRO A 156 13.62 6.27 4.83
CA PRO A 156 15.05 6.65 4.90
C PRO A 156 15.30 8.09 4.47
N ALA A 157 14.48 8.62 3.55
CA ALA A 157 14.54 9.99 3.06
C ALA A 157 13.17 10.46 2.57
N ALA A 158 12.93 11.78 2.67
CA ALA A 158 11.72 12.39 2.14
C ALA A 158 11.69 12.33 0.59
N PRO A 159 10.51 12.15 -0.03
CA PRO A 159 10.37 12.26 -1.47
C PRO A 159 10.58 13.70 -1.97
N PRO A 160 10.83 13.91 -3.27
CA PRO A 160 10.95 15.25 -3.83
C PRO A 160 9.69 16.10 -3.60
N VAL A 161 9.85 17.41 -3.36
CA VAL A 161 8.76 18.36 -3.11
C VAL A 161 7.72 18.37 -4.23
N SER A 162 8.15 18.17 -5.50
CA SER A 162 7.23 18.06 -6.64
C SER A 162 6.25 16.89 -6.49
N TYR A 163 6.68 15.78 -5.90
CA TYR A 163 5.82 14.64 -5.61
C TYR A 163 4.88 14.93 -4.42
N ILE A 164 5.38 15.56 -3.36
CA ILE A 164 4.56 15.92 -2.17
C ILE A 164 3.31 16.72 -2.57
N LYS A 165 3.47 17.68 -3.51
CA LYS A 165 2.36 18.54 -3.97
C LYS A 165 1.19 17.78 -4.62
N VAL A 166 1.42 16.57 -5.10
CA VAL A 166 0.41 15.75 -5.82
C VAL A 166 0.08 14.44 -5.12
N SER A 167 0.83 14.08 -4.07
CA SER A 167 0.70 12.78 -3.39
C SER A 167 -0.50 12.65 -2.47
N GLY A 168 -1.16 13.77 -2.13
CA GLY A 168 -2.23 13.82 -1.13
C GLY A 168 -1.73 14.03 0.31
N GLY A 169 -0.42 14.32 0.48
CA GLY A 169 0.22 14.55 1.78
C GLY A 169 0.54 13.28 2.55
N ILE A 170 1.18 13.44 3.71
CA ILE A 170 1.69 12.30 4.50
C ILE A 170 0.61 11.25 4.78
N PHE A 171 -0.62 11.67 5.10
CA PHE A 171 -1.70 10.75 5.51
C PHE A 171 -2.23 9.89 4.36
N LEU A 172 -2.29 10.39 3.12
CA LEU A 172 -2.81 9.66 1.97
C LEU A 172 -1.71 9.03 1.09
N ASP A 173 -0.46 9.39 1.32
CA ASP A 173 0.69 8.82 0.62
C ASP A 173 1.42 7.75 1.46
N MET A 174 1.90 8.13 2.65
CA MET A 174 2.73 7.29 3.52
C MET A 174 1.88 6.55 4.56
N THR A 175 1.17 7.31 5.43
CA THR A 175 0.41 6.74 6.56
C THR A 175 -0.76 5.87 6.12
N ILE A 176 -1.24 6.02 4.88
CA ILE A 176 -2.34 5.19 4.34
C ILE A 176 -2.06 3.69 4.47
N HIS A 177 -0.79 3.29 4.33
CA HIS A 177 -0.37 1.91 4.56
C HIS A 177 -0.55 1.50 6.02
N ASP A 178 -0.24 2.39 6.95
CA ASP A 178 -0.33 2.11 8.38
C ASP A 178 -1.80 2.11 8.85
N PHE A 179 -2.66 2.94 8.26
CA PHE A 179 -4.11 2.89 8.49
C PHE A 179 -4.71 1.55 8.06
N ASP A 180 -4.29 1.04 6.90
CA ASP A 180 -4.65 -0.29 6.44
C ASP A 180 -4.11 -1.37 7.39
N MET A 181 -2.86 -1.23 7.84
CA MET A 181 -2.24 -2.18 8.78
C MET A 181 -2.93 -2.19 10.13
N VAL A 182 -3.41 -1.06 10.66
CA VAL A 182 -4.19 -1.06 11.91
C VAL A 182 -5.42 -1.96 11.78
N ARG A 183 -6.18 -1.85 10.68
CA ARG A 183 -7.34 -2.71 10.43
C ARG A 183 -6.95 -4.18 10.23
N PHE A 184 -5.90 -4.43 9.44
CA PHE A 184 -5.45 -5.78 9.13
C PHE A 184 -4.90 -6.52 10.35
N LEU A 185 -4.05 -5.87 11.16
CA LEU A 185 -3.40 -6.49 12.32
C LEU A 185 -4.35 -6.69 13.50
N SER A 186 -5.26 -5.74 13.72
CA SER A 186 -6.27 -5.85 14.78
C SER A 186 -7.45 -6.74 14.40
N GLY A 187 -7.78 -6.81 13.11
CA GLY A 187 -9.05 -7.40 12.63
C GLY A 187 -10.27 -6.54 12.95
N GLU A 188 -10.09 -5.26 13.28
CA GLU A 188 -11.12 -4.36 13.76
C GLU A 188 -11.21 -3.06 12.95
N GLU A 189 -12.36 -2.39 13.03
CA GLU A 189 -12.56 -1.08 12.44
C GLU A 189 -12.18 0.05 13.41
N VAL A 190 -11.67 1.15 12.85
CA VAL A 190 -11.36 2.38 13.58
C VAL A 190 -12.66 3.14 13.88
N GLU A 191 -12.83 3.63 15.09
CA GLU A 191 -13.95 4.47 15.52
C GLU A 191 -13.61 5.97 15.39
N SER A 192 -12.42 6.37 15.87
CA SER A 192 -11.96 7.75 15.87
C SER A 192 -10.45 7.87 15.79
N VAL A 193 -9.98 9.04 15.33
CA VAL A 193 -8.56 9.36 15.10
C VAL A 193 -8.23 10.68 15.78
N PHE A 194 -7.06 10.75 16.43
CA PHE A 194 -6.42 12.01 16.84
C PHE A 194 -4.98 12.04 16.30
N ALA A 195 -4.68 13.05 15.50
CA ALA A 195 -3.39 13.24 14.86
C ALA A 195 -2.72 14.52 15.31
N MET A 196 -1.42 14.40 15.62
CA MET A 196 -0.50 15.52 15.83
C MET A 196 0.68 15.38 14.87
N GLY A 197 1.19 16.50 14.37
CA GLY A 197 2.32 16.45 13.45
C GLY A 197 2.90 17.82 13.16
N GLY A 198 4.00 17.83 12.43
CA GLY A 198 4.71 19.05 12.08
C GLY A 198 5.82 18.83 11.08
N VAL A 199 6.55 19.90 10.79
CA VAL A 199 7.69 19.92 9.86
C VAL A 199 8.97 19.86 10.68
N MET A 200 9.57 18.67 10.77
CA MET A 200 10.77 18.38 11.57
C MET A 200 11.98 18.02 10.69
N VAL A 201 11.74 17.63 9.44
CA VAL A 201 12.74 17.07 8.52
C VAL A 201 13.18 18.09 7.48
N ASP A 202 12.24 18.71 6.75
CA ASP A 202 12.55 19.63 5.66
C ASP A 202 11.48 20.74 5.58
N LYS A 203 11.93 22.00 5.73
CA LYS A 203 11.07 23.19 5.63
C LYS A 203 10.31 23.29 4.31
N ALA A 204 10.91 22.78 3.22
CA ALA A 204 10.28 22.81 1.90
C ALA A 204 9.00 21.94 1.84
N ILE A 205 8.87 20.93 2.69
CA ILE A 205 7.64 20.14 2.85
C ILE A 205 6.54 21.00 3.42
N GLY A 206 6.85 21.79 4.47
CA GLY A 206 5.91 22.73 5.07
C GLY A 206 5.48 23.84 4.10
N GLU A 207 6.41 24.38 3.32
CA GLU A 207 6.12 25.34 2.26
C GLU A 207 5.22 24.78 1.16
N ALA A 208 5.27 23.45 0.95
CA ALA A 208 4.37 22.74 0.04
C ALA A 208 2.99 22.44 0.65
N GLY A 209 2.75 22.79 1.93
CA GLY A 209 1.47 22.60 2.62
C GLY A 209 1.29 21.21 3.26
N ASP A 210 2.37 20.46 3.49
CA ASP A 210 2.36 19.14 4.13
C ASP A 210 3.22 19.12 5.40
N ILE A 211 3.19 18.01 6.12
CA ILE A 211 4.04 17.70 7.25
C ILE A 211 4.93 16.51 6.94
N ASP A 212 6.00 16.32 7.70
CA ASP A 212 6.94 15.21 7.50
C ASP A 212 7.06 14.26 8.70
N THR A 213 6.45 14.64 9.82
CA THR A 213 6.46 13.87 11.06
C THR A 213 5.08 13.92 11.68
N ALA A 214 4.54 12.74 12.06
CA ALA A 214 3.23 12.63 12.68
C ALA A 214 3.18 11.52 13.74
N VAL A 215 2.41 11.77 14.80
CA VAL A 215 1.96 10.75 15.76
C VAL A 215 0.44 10.73 15.72
N ILE A 216 -0.11 9.55 15.48
CA ILE A 216 -1.55 9.35 15.35
C ILE A 216 -2.00 8.32 16.39
N THR A 217 -3.04 8.67 17.14
CA THR A 217 -3.72 7.73 18.03
C THR A 217 -5.12 7.45 17.51
N MET A 218 -5.57 6.20 17.65
CA MET A 218 -6.87 5.76 17.18
C MET A 218 -7.55 4.92 18.26
N LYS A 219 -8.87 5.05 18.34
CA LYS A 219 -9.72 4.14 19.10
C LYS A 219 -10.40 3.17 18.15
N LEU A 220 -10.30 1.88 18.44
CA LEU A 220 -10.96 0.82 17.69
C LEU A 220 -12.38 0.57 18.25
N LYS A 221 -13.22 -0.12 17.50
CA LYS A 221 -14.61 -0.40 17.91
C LYS A 221 -14.72 -1.22 19.21
N SER A 222 -13.77 -2.10 19.50
CA SER A 222 -13.70 -2.82 20.78
C SER A 222 -13.35 -1.94 21.98
N GLY A 223 -12.78 -0.75 21.73
CA GLY A 223 -12.17 0.13 22.72
C GLY A 223 -10.64 0.00 22.80
N ALA A 224 -10.03 -0.96 22.12
CA ALA A 224 -8.58 -1.06 21.99
C ALA A 224 -8.00 0.21 21.32
N LEU A 225 -6.74 0.47 21.60
CA LEU A 225 -6.05 1.68 21.10
C LEU A 225 -5.01 1.31 20.05
N ALA A 226 -4.82 2.17 19.06
CA ALA A 226 -3.71 2.07 18.14
C ALA A 226 -2.90 3.36 18.11
N VAL A 227 -1.58 3.24 17.90
CA VAL A 227 -0.64 4.36 17.78
C VAL A 227 0.22 4.14 16.56
N ILE A 228 0.35 5.18 15.72
CA ILE A 228 1.27 5.24 14.59
C ILE A 228 2.27 6.36 14.83
N ASP A 229 3.56 6.05 14.60
CA ASP A 229 4.68 6.99 14.58
C ASP A 229 5.25 7.02 13.17
N ASN A 230 5.09 8.14 12.48
CA ASN A 230 5.58 8.36 11.13
C ASN A 230 6.62 9.46 11.07
N CYS A 231 7.66 9.24 10.25
CA CYS A 231 8.63 10.26 9.89
C CYS A 231 9.20 10.02 8.49
N ARG A 232 9.34 11.09 7.69
CA ARG A 232 9.94 10.99 6.35
C ARG A 232 11.47 10.97 6.37
N ARG A 233 12.11 10.71 7.53
CA ARG A 233 13.57 10.53 7.63
C ARG A 233 13.95 9.60 8.79
N ALA A 234 14.59 8.48 8.43
CA ALA A 234 15.28 7.57 9.33
C ALA A 234 16.66 7.27 8.74
N THR A 235 17.71 7.94 9.23
CA THR A 235 19.06 7.87 8.66
C THR A 235 19.71 6.49 8.76
N TYR A 236 19.12 5.60 9.55
CA TYR A 236 19.60 4.23 9.76
C TYR A 236 18.95 3.21 8.82
N GLY A 237 17.93 3.56 8.02
CA GLY A 237 17.29 2.68 7.06
C GLY A 237 15.77 2.80 7.06
N TYR A 238 15.07 1.87 6.37
CA TYR A 238 13.62 1.83 6.29
C TYR A 238 13.04 1.16 7.55
N ASP A 239 12.51 1.97 8.46
CA ASP A 239 12.05 1.49 9.78
C ASP A 239 10.55 1.16 9.76
N GLN A 240 10.24 -0.13 9.78
CA GLN A 240 8.88 -0.67 9.66
C GLN A 240 8.64 -1.73 10.74
N ARG A 241 8.11 -1.31 11.89
CA ARG A 241 7.89 -2.16 13.05
C ARG A 241 6.46 -2.13 13.53
N ALA A 242 6.01 -3.23 14.13
CA ALA A 242 4.71 -3.32 14.79
C ALA A 242 4.79 -4.12 16.08
N GLU A 243 3.94 -3.77 17.04
CA GLU A 243 3.72 -4.49 18.30
C GLU A 243 2.22 -4.53 18.59
N ALA A 244 1.67 -5.72 18.77
CA ALA A 244 0.34 -5.93 19.30
C ALA A 244 0.44 -6.47 20.74
N PHE A 245 -0.08 -5.71 21.70
CA PHE A 245 -0.11 -6.04 23.12
C PHE A 245 -1.54 -6.33 23.57
N GLY A 246 -1.75 -7.46 24.20
CA GLY A 246 -3.06 -7.92 24.67
C GLY A 246 -3.01 -8.50 26.07
N GLU A 247 -4.14 -9.02 26.53
CA GLU A 247 -4.36 -9.54 27.88
C GLU A 247 -3.36 -10.66 28.27
N LEU A 248 -3.01 -11.55 27.32
CA LEU A 248 -2.18 -12.71 27.58
C LEU A 248 -0.70 -12.54 27.16
N GLY A 249 -0.33 -11.40 26.59
CA GLY A 249 1.04 -11.14 26.15
C GLY A 249 1.12 -10.22 24.95
N GLN A 250 2.21 -10.31 24.23
CA GLN A 250 2.47 -9.49 23.04
C GLN A 250 3.06 -10.28 21.89
N VAL A 251 2.88 -9.76 20.67
CA VAL A 251 3.63 -10.14 19.48
C VAL A 251 4.24 -8.87 18.87
N ALA A 252 5.52 -8.91 18.53
CA ALA A 252 6.20 -7.76 17.94
C ALA A 252 7.11 -8.21 16.80
N ILE A 253 7.31 -7.32 15.83
CA ILE A 253 8.25 -7.48 14.73
C ILE A 253 9.28 -6.35 14.74
N SER A 254 10.50 -6.71 14.36
CA SER A 254 11.61 -5.78 14.09
C SER A 254 11.84 -5.64 12.58
N ASN A 255 12.76 -4.76 12.22
CA ASN A 255 13.17 -4.58 10.84
C ASN A 255 13.99 -5.78 10.32
N ASP A 256 13.80 -6.11 9.06
CA ASP A 256 14.70 -7.01 8.36
C ASP A 256 16.02 -6.29 8.02
N SER A 257 17.10 -7.03 8.07
CA SER A 257 18.44 -6.63 7.62
C SER A 257 18.97 -7.61 6.57
N ALA A 258 19.98 -7.20 5.81
CA ALA A 258 20.60 -8.06 4.80
C ALA A 258 21.28 -9.30 5.42
N SER A 259 21.71 -9.19 6.68
CA SER A 259 22.32 -10.26 7.46
C SER A 259 21.98 -10.09 8.95
N ASN A 260 21.91 -11.17 9.69
CA ASN A 260 21.78 -11.16 11.15
C ASN A 260 23.14 -11.21 11.87
N ALA A 261 24.26 -10.98 11.16
CA ALA A 261 25.60 -10.96 11.73
C ALA A 261 25.78 -9.80 12.71
N VAL A 262 26.34 -10.09 13.88
CA VAL A 262 26.70 -9.12 14.91
C VAL A 262 28.20 -9.19 15.14
N ILE A 263 28.90 -8.07 15.04
CA ILE A 263 30.31 -7.94 15.29
C ILE A 263 30.49 -7.44 16.73
N SER A 264 31.21 -8.20 17.55
CA SER A 264 31.54 -7.81 18.90
C SER A 264 33.06 -7.78 19.05
N ASN A 265 33.61 -6.60 19.36
CA ASN A 265 35.06 -6.39 19.55
C ASN A 265 35.30 -5.33 20.63
N ALA A 266 36.54 -4.87 20.77
CA ALA A 266 36.93 -3.87 21.78
C ALA A 266 36.25 -2.49 21.55
N ASP A 267 35.83 -2.18 20.31
CA ASP A 267 35.19 -0.92 19.97
C ASP A 267 33.67 -0.93 20.23
N GLY A 268 33.09 -2.13 20.48
CA GLY A 268 31.69 -2.27 20.82
C GLY A 268 30.99 -3.42 20.09
N VAL A 269 29.65 -3.32 20.03
CA VAL A 269 28.75 -4.27 19.34
C VAL A 269 28.07 -3.56 18.21
N THR A 270 28.23 -4.04 16.98
CA THR A 270 27.61 -3.51 15.77
C THR A 270 26.84 -4.59 15.02
N ALA A 271 25.71 -4.22 14.43
CA ALA A 271 24.88 -5.08 13.59
C ALA A 271 24.58 -4.38 12.27
N GLU A 272 24.11 -5.15 11.30
CA GLU A 272 23.64 -4.60 10.02
C GLU A 272 22.46 -3.65 10.22
N LYS A 273 22.42 -2.62 9.37
CA LYS A 273 21.29 -1.69 9.32
C LYS A 273 20.04 -2.38 8.75
N PRO A 274 18.84 -1.86 9.04
CA PRO A 274 17.65 -2.24 8.29
C PRO A 274 17.85 -2.07 6.78
N LEU A 275 17.13 -2.88 5.99
CA LEU A 275 17.08 -2.72 4.53
C LEU A 275 16.76 -1.27 4.18
N LEU A 276 17.35 -0.76 3.08
CA LEU A 276 17.36 0.68 2.85
C LEU A 276 15.99 1.22 2.47
N PHE A 277 15.19 0.48 1.66
CA PHE A 277 13.95 1.03 1.12
C PHE A 277 12.92 -0.08 0.82
N PHE A 278 11.69 0.33 0.48
CA PHE A 278 10.59 -0.61 0.21
C PHE A 278 10.89 -1.58 -0.93
N LEU A 279 11.69 -1.19 -1.91
CA LEU A 279 12.11 -2.06 -3.02
C LEU A 279 13.00 -3.23 -2.58
N GLU A 280 13.71 -3.10 -1.47
CA GLU A 280 14.48 -4.21 -0.88
C GLU A 280 13.62 -5.00 0.11
N ARG A 281 12.82 -4.28 0.91
CA ARG A 281 12.04 -4.84 2.01
C ARG A 281 10.83 -5.66 1.55
N TYR A 282 10.13 -5.24 0.48
CA TYR A 282 8.82 -5.78 0.13
C TYR A 282 8.75 -6.53 -1.20
N MET A 283 9.89 -6.89 -1.81
CA MET A 283 9.86 -7.57 -3.12
C MET A 283 9.04 -8.86 -3.10
N GLN A 284 9.19 -9.68 -2.04
CA GLN A 284 8.38 -10.90 -1.90
C GLN A 284 6.90 -10.59 -1.69
N ALA A 285 6.58 -9.54 -0.94
CA ALA A 285 5.19 -9.12 -0.73
C ALA A 285 4.51 -8.70 -2.05
N TYR A 286 5.23 -8.01 -2.95
CA TYR A 286 4.73 -7.70 -4.30
C TYR A 286 4.47 -8.95 -5.15
N VAL A 287 5.32 -9.97 -5.05
CA VAL A 287 5.09 -11.26 -5.70
C VAL A 287 3.86 -11.96 -5.11
N ASP A 288 3.77 -11.98 -3.79
CA ASP A 288 2.69 -12.69 -3.07
C ASP A 288 1.32 -12.05 -3.30
N GLU A 289 1.22 -10.70 -3.34
CA GLU A 289 -0.05 -10.03 -3.59
C GLU A 289 -0.60 -10.32 -4.98
N ILE A 290 0.27 -10.32 -6.01
CA ILE A 290 -0.15 -10.65 -7.38
C ILE A 290 -0.44 -12.15 -7.50
N THR A 291 0.35 -13.02 -6.87
CA THR A 291 0.08 -14.46 -6.84
C THR A 291 -1.30 -14.76 -6.28
N GLN A 292 -1.68 -14.11 -5.16
CA GLN A 292 -3.00 -14.29 -4.57
C GLN A 292 -4.10 -13.68 -5.43
N PHE A 293 -3.87 -12.54 -6.08
CA PHE A 293 -4.82 -11.97 -7.03
C PHE A 293 -5.12 -12.93 -8.18
N ILE A 294 -4.07 -13.54 -8.76
CA ILE A 294 -4.23 -14.55 -9.83
C ILE A 294 -4.98 -15.79 -9.32
N ASP A 295 -4.67 -16.26 -8.11
CA ASP A 295 -5.41 -17.38 -7.48
C ASP A 295 -6.89 -17.05 -7.31
N CYS A 296 -7.22 -15.81 -6.90
CA CYS A 296 -8.61 -15.36 -6.77
C CYS A 296 -9.36 -15.34 -8.12
N ILE A 297 -8.68 -15.01 -9.22
CA ILE A 297 -9.27 -15.04 -10.56
C ILE A 297 -9.50 -16.48 -10.99
N VAL A 298 -8.47 -17.34 -10.89
CA VAL A 298 -8.50 -18.72 -11.41
C VAL A 298 -9.49 -19.60 -10.63
N ASN A 299 -9.54 -19.44 -9.32
CA ASN A 299 -10.33 -20.29 -8.41
C ASN A 299 -11.62 -19.60 -7.88
N ASP A 300 -11.98 -18.46 -8.47
CA ASP A 300 -13.17 -17.65 -8.10
C ASP A 300 -13.28 -17.35 -6.59
N LYS A 301 -12.14 -17.08 -5.94
CA LYS A 301 -12.08 -16.73 -4.52
C LYS A 301 -12.31 -15.22 -4.30
N PRO A 302 -12.72 -14.79 -3.09
CA PRO A 302 -12.71 -13.39 -2.73
C PRO A 302 -11.26 -12.86 -2.69
N VAL A 303 -11.07 -11.59 -3.09
CA VAL A 303 -9.76 -10.94 -2.99
C VAL A 303 -9.41 -10.62 -1.54
N PRO A 304 -8.12 -10.73 -1.14
CA PRO A 304 -7.68 -10.46 0.23
C PRO A 304 -7.71 -8.97 0.61
N VAL A 305 -7.68 -8.08 -0.38
CA VAL A 305 -7.70 -6.62 -0.19
C VAL A 305 -8.76 -6.03 -1.10
N SER A 306 -9.92 -5.74 -0.54
CA SER A 306 -11.09 -5.28 -1.29
C SER A 306 -11.08 -3.77 -1.57
N ILE A 307 -12.00 -3.32 -2.43
CA ILE A 307 -12.27 -1.89 -2.64
C ILE A 307 -12.72 -1.19 -1.33
N GLU A 308 -13.38 -1.92 -0.42
CA GLU A 308 -13.76 -1.41 0.89
C GLU A 308 -12.54 -1.11 1.75
N ASP A 309 -11.51 -1.97 1.73
CA ASP A 309 -10.24 -1.70 2.42
C ASP A 309 -9.58 -0.43 1.89
N GLY A 310 -9.60 -0.25 0.56
CA GLY A 310 -9.13 0.98 -0.10
C GLY A 310 -9.89 2.22 0.37
N LEU A 311 -11.21 2.14 0.46
CA LEU A 311 -12.07 3.22 0.94
C LEU A 311 -11.77 3.57 2.40
N GLN A 312 -11.74 2.58 3.29
CA GLN A 312 -11.55 2.80 4.72
C GLN A 312 -10.19 3.44 5.03
N ALA A 313 -9.13 3.05 4.32
CA ALA A 313 -7.81 3.66 4.50
C ALA A 313 -7.83 5.17 4.12
N VAL A 314 -8.55 5.55 3.08
CA VAL A 314 -8.73 6.98 2.69
C VAL A 314 -9.60 7.72 3.70
N VAL A 315 -10.68 7.11 4.20
CA VAL A 315 -11.55 7.71 5.24
C VAL A 315 -10.75 8.01 6.49
N ILE A 316 -9.93 7.06 6.96
CA ILE A 316 -9.06 7.26 8.14
C ILE A 316 -8.04 8.37 7.86
N GLY A 317 -7.43 8.40 6.67
CA GLY A 317 -6.49 9.45 6.26
C GLY A 317 -7.12 10.85 6.23
N ARG A 318 -8.36 10.98 5.76
CA ARG A 318 -9.14 12.23 5.79
C ARG A 318 -9.49 12.63 7.23
N ALA A 319 -9.86 11.68 8.09
CA ALA A 319 -10.10 11.93 9.49
C ALA A 319 -8.83 12.40 10.22
N ALA A 320 -7.67 11.80 9.93
CA ALA A 320 -6.39 12.21 10.48
C ALA A 320 -6.01 13.65 10.06
N LYS A 321 -6.22 13.99 8.76
CA LYS A 321 -5.99 15.36 8.27
C LYS A 321 -6.90 16.36 8.97
N LYS A 322 -8.20 16.08 9.07
CA LYS A 322 -9.17 16.93 9.78
C LYS A 322 -8.80 17.09 11.26
N SER A 323 -8.37 16.00 11.91
CA SER A 323 -7.92 16.01 13.29
C SER A 323 -6.70 16.92 13.51
N LEU A 324 -5.70 16.83 12.61
CA LEU A 324 -4.53 17.70 12.64
C LEU A 324 -4.92 19.18 12.49
N ASP A 325 -5.81 19.48 11.54
CA ASP A 325 -6.23 20.85 11.23
C ASP A 325 -7.07 21.47 12.36
N GLU A 326 -7.92 20.68 13.00
CA GLU A 326 -8.84 21.15 14.07
C GLU A 326 -8.27 20.96 15.47
N GLY A 327 -7.16 20.24 15.66
CA GLY A 327 -6.53 19.98 16.96
C GLY A 327 -7.41 19.17 17.93
N ARG A 328 -8.29 18.29 17.41
CA ARG A 328 -9.21 17.45 18.20
C ARG A 328 -9.34 16.05 17.64
N PRO A 329 -9.82 15.07 18.45
CA PRO A 329 -10.26 13.79 17.92
C PRO A 329 -11.40 13.96 16.90
N VAL A 330 -11.38 13.14 15.85
CA VAL A 330 -12.39 13.09 14.78
C VAL A 330 -12.94 11.69 14.67
N ALA A 331 -14.26 11.54 14.78
CA ALA A 331 -14.95 10.29 14.52
C ALA A 331 -15.01 10.01 13.02
N LEU A 332 -14.85 8.75 12.58
CA LEU A 332 -14.92 8.44 11.16
C LEU A 332 -16.28 8.75 10.53
N SER A 333 -17.34 8.74 11.32
CA SER A 333 -18.68 9.17 10.88
C SER A 333 -18.78 10.64 10.49
N GLU A 334 -17.79 11.47 10.82
CA GLU A 334 -17.72 12.87 10.36
C GLU A 334 -17.16 13.01 8.94
N ILE A 335 -16.62 11.93 8.38
CA ILE A 335 -15.99 11.90 7.05
C ILE A 335 -16.89 11.17 6.04
N LEU A 336 -17.64 10.16 6.48
CA LEU A 336 -18.57 9.38 5.70
C LEU A 336 -19.87 10.15 5.49
#